data_84789fceb7dafe9406e2ed54eb4181de
#
_entry.id   84789fceb7dafe9406e2ed54eb4181de
#
_cell.length_a   1.000
_cell.length_b   1.000
_cell.length_c   1.000
_cell.angle_alpha   90.00
_cell.angle_beta   90.00
_cell.angle_gamma   90.00
#
_symmetry.space_group_name_H-M   'P 1'
#
loop_
_entity.id
_entity.type
_entity.pdbx_description
1 polymer ?
#
loop_
_entity_poly.entity_id
_entity_poly.type
_entity_poly.pdbx_seq_one_letter_code
_entity_poly.pdbx_strand_id
1 'polypeptide(L)'
;MKIQKLLLLLPVVAGAVSCGSGNGGSTEWPEPVITGIETEYNGKVIAGQPVTLVGSNFSAQASENKVLYGVGFETTSIRVSESTETSVVFMAPEIEAKTLDVRVSTRGKESNTVTLEYTVIDNDPEDPNWSDTPTIDLVALGGTTVTVVPGVEWTTFHGVWDGSMRNINVVKSTLDEHNRIGIYFNYSQSGYPADYPACESGQDPRDLDKKCTWLDAVAGTNGPMACCQFVRVDGVVKHNASPENSPWISNCAFTLDGDVVDIVKVKDDVAASKLTNDPAGNRNPPANTLTVGCAGPLLVWKGNVQKASAEWKAADEDNWLTSTHPRTAIGLSKDGKTVIQVTVDGRWTKTGWPTEQTAIGMSTDRLGKLMRGLGCYKAMNFDGGGGTAMWVYGEGNARNIVNKVCENRWDWDGTKLRPTGNAVYIKSDLKK
;
A
#
# COMPACT_ATOMS: atom_id res chain seq x y z
N MET A 1 -16.34 26.12 -20.44
CA MET A 1 -14.92 26.38 -20.68
C MET A 1 -14.53 25.58 -21.92
N LYS A 2 -14.18 26.20 -23.04
CA LYS A 2 -13.77 25.46 -24.25
C LYS A 2 -12.36 24.91 -24.01
N ILE A 3 -12.25 23.60 -23.89
CA ILE A 3 -10.95 22.90 -23.79
C ILE A 3 -10.31 23.00 -25.17
N GLN A 4 -9.17 23.67 -25.27
CA GLN A 4 -8.37 23.72 -26.50
C GLN A 4 -7.58 22.40 -26.59
N LYS A 5 -7.89 21.62 -27.63
CA LYS A 5 -7.06 20.46 -27.99
C LYS A 5 -5.73 20.98 -28.54
N LEU A 6 -4.63 20.50 -27.96
CA LEU A 6 -3.27 20.81 -28.43
C LEU A 6 -2.78 19.66 -29.31
N LEU A 7 -2.42 20.00 -30.55
CA LEU A 7 -1.76 19.08 -31.46
C LEU A 7 -0.25 19.16 -31.26
N LEU A 8 0.34 18.08 -30.80
CA LEU A 8 1.80 17.95 -30.69
C LEU A 8 2.35 17.34 -32.00
N LEU A 9 3.01 18.15 -32.82
CA LEU A 9 3.67 17.70 -34.05
C LEU A 9 5.01 17.09 -33.71
N LEU A 10 5.20 15.83 -34.09
CA LEU A 10 6.47 15.13 -33.95
C LEU A 10 7.33 15.37 -35.19
N PRO A 11 8.68 15.47 -35.06
CA PRO A 11 9.54 15.61 -36.23
C PRO A 11 9.51 14.33 -37.07
N VAL A 12 8.99 14.45 -38.30
CA VAL A 12 9.01 13.36 -39.29
C VAL A 12 10.37 13.31 -39.94
N VAL A 13 11.08 12.22 -39.78
CA VAL A 13 12.24 11.93 -40.62
C VAL A 13 11.73 11.44 -41.97
N ALA A 14 11.76 12.30 -42.99
CA ALA A 14 11.32 11.98 -44.34
C ALA A 14 12.26 10.96 -44.95
N GLY A 15 11.84 9.71 -45.03
CA GLY A 15 12.43 8.70 -45.87
C GLY A 15 12.03 8.95 -47.32
N ALA A 16 13.02 9.03 -48.22
CA ALA A 16 12.81 9.30 -49.66
C ALA A 16 11.94 8.22 -50.31
N VAL A 17 10.84 8.61 -50.90
CA VAL A 17 10.01 7.75 -51.75
C VAL A 17 10.64 7.65 -53.14
N SER A 18 11.11 6.45 -53.48
CA SER A 18 11.52 6.11 -54.84
C SER A 18 10.28 5.73 -55.67
N CYS A 19 9.94 6.54 -56.67
CA CYS A 19 8.95 6.20 -57.66
C CYS A 19 9.51 5.18 -58.65
N GLY A 20 9.05 3.93 -58.52
CA GLY A 20 9.28 2.87 -59.50
C GLY A 20 7.98 2.52 -60.23
N SER A 21 7.85 2.80 -61.52
CA SER A 21 6.75 2.38 -62.35
C SER A 21 6.85 0.90 -62.71
N GLY A 22 5.80 0.12 -62.38
CA GLY A 22 5.68 -1.28 -62.75
C GLY A 22 4.27 -1.83 -62.56
N ASN A 23 3.60 -2.14 -63.65
CA ASN A 23 2.29 -2.73 -63.78
C ASN A 23 2.20 -4.12 -63.14
N GLY A 24 1.23 -4.31 -62.26
CA GLY A 24 0.89 -5.63 -61.68
C GLY A 24 0.08 -5.48 -60.41
N GLY A 25 -1.24 -5.53 -60.51
CA GLY A 25 -2.18 -5.19 -59.41
C GLY A 25 -2.12 -6.15 -58.19
N SER A 26 -1.27 -5.87 -57.27
CA SER A 26 -1.54 -6.10 -55.85
C SER A 26 -1.69 -4.72 -55.21
N THR A 27 -2.86 -4.39 -54.73
CA THR A 27 -3.09 -3.19 -53.91
C THR A 27 -2.35 -3.38 -52.59
N GLU A 28 -1.04 -3.19 -52.64
CA GLU A 28 -0.25 -3.16 -51.41
C GLU A 28 -0.58 -1.88 -50.67
N TRP A 29 -1.23 -2.02 -49.51
CA TRP A 29 -1.55 -0.86 -48.70
C TRP A 29 -0.25 -0.18 -48.22
N PRO A 30 -0.18 1.15 -48.25
CA PRO A 30 0.96 1.85 -47.70
C PRO A 30 1.09 1.62 -46.20
N GLU A 31 2.29 1.73 -45.65
CA GLU A 31 2.54 1.61 -44.23
C GLU A 31 1.85 2.77 -43.48
N PRO A 32 1.22 2.48 -42.34
CA PRO A 32 0.66 3.53 -41.48
C PRO A 32 1.78 4.39 -40.90
N VAL A 33 1.52 5.67 -40.69
CA VAL A 33 2.48 6.62 -40.13
C VAL A 33 1.79 7.47 -39.08
N ILE A 34 2.38 7.56 -37.89
CA ILE A 34 1.95 8.46 -36.81
C ILE A 34 2.75 9.75 -36.93
N THR A 35 2.08 10.89 -37.02
CA THR A 35 2.70 12.22 -37.16
C THR A 35 2.42 13.12 -35.96
N GLY A 36 1.46 12.77 -35.11
CA GLY A 36 1.08 13.59 -33.96
C GLY A 36 0.20 12.85 -32.95
N ILE A 37 0.00 13.51 -31.84
CA ILE A 37 -0.84 13.05 -30.74
C ILE A 37 -1.74 14.21 -30.33
N GLU A 38 -3.05 13.95 -30.24
CA GLU A 38 -4.00 14.88 -29.64
C GLU A 38 -4.54 14.32 -28.32
N THR A 39 -4.45 15.12 -27.29
CA THR A 39 -4.99 14.81 -25.96
C THR A 39 -5.72 16.01 -25.39
N GLU A 40 -6.62 15.81 -24.47
CA GLU A 40 -7.33 16.90 -23.79
C GLU A 40 -6.46 17.64 -22.76
N TYR A 41 -5.23 17.15 -22.49
CA TYR A 41 -4.39 17.59 -21.38
C TYR A 41 -3.01 18.08 -21.85
N ASN A 42 -2.97 19.08 -22.71
CA ASN A 42 -1.72 19.72 -23.16
C ASN A 42 -0.64 18.74 -23.68
N GLY A 43 -1.05 17.74 -24.47
CA GLY A 43 -0.13 16.77 -25.07
C GLY A 43 0.29 15.65 -24.13
N LYS A 44 -0.18 15.62 -22.88
CA LYS A 44 0.07 14.52 -21.95
C LYS A 44 -1.09 13.53 -21.96
N VAL A 45 -0.75 12.27 -21.84
CA VAL A 45 -1.70 11.16 -21.78
C VAL A 45 -2.07 10.89 -20.33
N ILE A 46 -3.34 10.65 -20.09
CA ILE A 46 -3.86 10.24 -18.78
C ILE A 46 -4.39 8.83 -18.90
N ALA A 47 -4.01 7.96 -17.96
CA ALA A 47 -4.51 6.60 -17.88
C ALA A 47 -6.06 6.57 -17.87
N GLY A 48 -6.63 5.69 -18.67
CA GLY A 48 -8.08 5.55 -18.78
C GLY A 48 -8.79 6.67 -19.57
N GLN A 49 -8.05 7.61 -20.18
CA GLN A 49 -8.62 8.67 -21.02
C GLN A 49 -8.38 8.42 -22.50
N PRO A 50 -9.24 8.97 -23.39
CA PRO A 50 -9.07 8.81 -24.83
C PRO A 50 -7.83 9.57 -25.33
N VAL A 51 -7.10 8.91 -26.22
CA VAL A 51 -5.93 9.45 -26.94
C VAL A 51 -6.20 9.31 -28.43
N THR A 52 -5.94 10.37 -29.18
CA THR A 52 -5.98 10.35 -30.65
C THR A 52 -4.57 10.38 -31.21
N LEU A 53 -4.17 9.33 -31.93
CA LEU A 53 -2.99 9.34 -32.76
C LEU A 53 -3.37 9.91 -34.13
N VAL A 54 -2.65 10.93 -34.56
CA VAL A 54 -2.85 11.59 -35.88
C VAL A 54 -1.78 11.08 -36.82
N GLY A 55 -2.14 10.84 -38.07
CA GLY A 55 -1.21 10.29 -39.04
C GLY A 55 -1.80 10.08 -40.42
N SER A 56 -1.37 9.02 -41.08
CA SER A 56 -1.85 8.64 -42.41
C SER A 56 -1.85 7.11 -42.60
N ASN A 57 -2.61 6.67 -43.61
CA ASN A 57 -2.71 5.28 -44.03
C ASN A 57 -3.30 4.34 -42.97
N PHE A 58 -4.06 4.87 -42.03
CA PHE A 58 -4.85 4.04 -41.12
C PHE A 58 -6.09 3.48 -41.84
N SER A 59 -6.71 2.45 -41.30
CA SER A 59 -8.00 2.01 -41.79
C SER A 59 -9.11 2.88 -41.25
N ALA A 60 -10.06 3.28 -42.10
CA ALA A 60 -11.27 3.93 -41.61
C ALA A 60 -12.16 3.01 -40.77
N GLN A 61 -11.91 1.71 -40.79
CA GLN A 61 -12.60 0.72 -39.94
C GLN A 61 -11.80 0.49 -38.66
N ALA A 62 -12.35 0.90 -37.52
CA ALA A 62 -11.68 0.79 -36.22
C ALA A 62 -11.21 -0.64 -35.88
N SER A 63 -11.96 -1.67 -36.29
CA SER A 63 -11.64 -3.08 -36.06
C SER A 63 -10.41 -3.58 -36.80
N GLU A 64 -9.99 -2.89 -37.87
CA GLU A 64 -8.78 -3.23 -38.64
C GLU A 64 -7.52 -2.58 -38.08
N ASN A 65 -7.66 -1.66 -37.14
CA ASN A 65 -6.55 -1.00 -36.46
C ASN A 65 -6.38 -1.57 -35.04
N LYS A 66 -5.12 -1.68 -34.60
CA LYS A 66 -4.74 -2.00 -33.24
C LYS A 66 -3.64 -1.04 -32.81
N VAL A 67 -3.71 -0.52 -31.60
CA VAL A 67 -2.59 0.17 -30.98
C VAL A 67 -1.79 -0.87 -30.22
N LEU A 68 -0.51 -0.99 -30.55
CA LEU A 68 0.42 -1.93 -29.94
C LEU A 68 1.34 -1.17 -28.99
N TYR A 69 1.61 -1.73 -27.81
CA TYR A 69 2.62 -1.23 -26.88
C TYR A 69 3.44 -2.39 -26.30
N GLY A 70 4.66 -2.10 -25.86
CA GLY A 70 5.60 -3.10 -25.40
C GLY A 70 6.65 -3.47 -26.44
N VAL A 71 7.61 -4.32 -26.08
CA VAL A 71 8.76 -4.70 -26.91
C VAL A 71 8.80 -6.21 -27.13
N GLY A 72 8.98 -6.63 -28.38
CA GLY A 72 9.20 -8.04 -28.75
C GLY A 72 7.98 -8.93 -28.44
N PHE A 73 8.19 -10.04 -27.76
CA PHE A 73 7.14 -11.02 -27.45
C PHE A 73 6.13 -10.55 -26.38
N GLU A 74 6.43 -9.47 -25.70
CA GLU A 74 5.54 -8.87 -24.68
C GLU A 74 4.68 -7.73 -25.22
N THR A 75 4.45 -7.72 -26.53
CA THR A 75 3.60 -6.71 -27.16
C THR A 75 2.13 -6.92 -26.82
N THR A 76 1.53 -5.94 -26.19
CA THR A 76 0.11 -5.94 -25.87
C THR A 76 -0.65 -5.07 -26.87
N SER A 77 -1.88 -5.49 -27.24
CA SER A 77 -2.72 -4.72 -28.14
C SER A 77 -3.89 -4.05 -27.43
N ILE A 78 -4.13 -2.78 -27.76
CA ILE A 78 -5.27 -2.01 -27.28
C ILE A 78 -6.29 -1.90 -28.44
N ARG A 79 -7.54 -2.07 -28.09
CA ARG A 79 -8.63 -1.90 -29.04
C ARG A 79 -8.80 -0.41 -29.41
N VAL A 80 -8.91 -0.15 -30.69
CA VAL A 80 -9.27 1.17 -31.24
C VAL A 80 -10.78 1.36 -31.09
N SER A 81 -11.19 2.50 -30.57
CA SER A 81 -12.59 2.86 -30.40
C SER A 81 -13.16 3.54 -31.66
N GLU A 82 -12.38 4.43 -32.26
CA GLU A 82 -12.76 5.18 -33.46
C GLU A 82 -11.55 5.31 -34.37
N SER A 83 -11.76 5.36 -35.68
CA SER A 83 -10.68 5.64 -36.64
C SER A 83 -11.19 6.30 -37.92
N THR A 84 -10.29 7.02 -38.55
CA THR A 84 -10.35 7.53 -39.93
C THR A 84 -9.06 7.14 -40.63
N GLU A 85 -8.90 7.50 -41.90
CA GLU A 85 -7.63 7.29 -42.61
C GLU A 85 -6.46 8.12 -42.04
N THR A 86 -6.78 9.14 -41.21
CA THR A 86 -5.78 10.07 -40.64
C THR A 86 -5.76 10.10 -39.11
N SER A 87 -6.62 9.36 -38.43
CA SER A 87 -6.69 9.35 -36.97
C SER A 87 -7.09 7.98 -36.41
N VAL A 88 -6.58 7.66 -35.24
CA VAL A 88 -6.93 6.46 -34.47
C VAL A 88 -7.14 6.86 -33.02
N VAL A 89 -8.31 6.54 -32.46
CA VAL A 89 -8.67 6.82 -31.06
C VAL A 89 -8.66 5.54 -30.24
N PHE A 90 -8.00 5.57 -29.11
CA PHE A 90 -7.97 4.46 -28.16
C PHE A 90 -8.00 4.98 -26.72
N MET A 91 -8.33 4.10 -25.78
CA MET A 91 -8.25 4.43 -24.37
C MET A 91 -6.84 4.13 -23.87
N ALA A 92 -6.18 5.13 -23.28
CA ALA A 92 -4.86 4.95 -22.70
C ALA A 92 -4.88 3.84 -21.64
N PRO A 93 -3.96 2.85 -21.68
CA PRO A 93 -3.94 1.80 -20.69
C PRO A 93 -3.64 2.36 -19.29
N GLU A 94 -4.24 1.74 -18.28
CA GLU A 94 -3.98 2.07 -16.89
C GLU A 94 -2.66 1.41 -16.45
N ILE A 95 -1.53 2.03 -16.81
CA ILE A 95 -0.19 1.56 -16.45
C ILE A 95 0.53 2.62 -15.60
N GLU A 96 1.38 2.17 -14.68
CA GLU A 96 2.29 3.04 -13.91
C GLU A 96 3.59 3.26 -14.69
N ALA A 97 3.50 3.87 -15.86
CA ALA A 97 4.68 4.25 -16.62
C ALA A 97 4.71 5.77 -16.80
N LYS A 98 5.91 6.36 -16.76
CA LYS A 98 6.09 7.77 -17.11
C LYS A 98 5.98 7.99 -18.62
N THR A 99 6.33 6.96 -19.39
CA THR A 99 6.29 6.97 -20.84
C THR A 99 5.83 5.62 -21.36
N LEU A 100 5.20 5.61 -22.51
CA LEU A 100 4.77 4.40 -23.20
C LEU A 100 5.06 4.53 -24.69
N ASP A 101 5.80 3.59 -25.24
CA ASP A 101 6.02 3.47 -26.67
C ASP A 101 4.84 2.76 -27.34
N VAL A 102 4.23 3.41 -28.31
CA VAL A 102 3.09 2.87 -29.04
C VAL A 102 3.30 2.88 -30.56
N ARG A 103 2.66 1.94 -31.24
CA ARG A 103 2.58 1.81 -32.70
C ARG A 103 1.14 1.53 -33.09
N VAL A 104 0.80 1.82 -34.32
CA VAL A 104 -0.48 1.37 -34.91
C VAL A 104 -0.18 0.22 -35.87
N SER A 105 -0.88 -0.89 -35.68
CA SER A 105 -0.91 -1.99 -36.63
C SER A 105 -2.23 -1.94 -37.40
N THR A 106 -2.16 -1.88 -38.71
CA THR A 106 -3.32 -1.94 -39.60
C THR A 106 -3.02 -2.84 -40.79
N ARG A 107 -3.94 -3.73 -41.15
CA ARG A 107 -3.82 -4.63 -42.31
C ARG A 107 -2.48 -5.38 -42.38
N GLY A 108 -1.91 -5.75 -41.23
CA GLY A 108 -0.66 -6.49 -41.13
C GLY A 108 0.61 -5.66 -41.26
N LYS A 109 0.49 -4.32 -41.37
CA LYS A 109 1.62 -3.38 -41.37
C LYS A 109 1.63 -2.56 -40.09
N GLU A 110 2.84 -2.19 -39.62
CA GLU A 110 3.04 -1.39 -38.41
C GLU A 110 3.57 -0.01 -38.75
N SER A 111 3.16 0.98 -37.96
CA SER A 111 3.67 2.35 -38.04
C SER A 111 5.05 2.50 -37.39
N ASN A 112 5.60 3.71 -37.54
CA ASN A 112 6.65 4.19 -36.64
C ASN A 112 6.19 4.15 -35.18
N THR A 113 7.14 4.02 -34.27
CA THR A 113 6.91 4.11 -32.82
C THR A 113 6.86 5.58 -32.40
N VAL A 114 5.93 5.89 -31.52
CA VAL A 114 5.87 7.19 -30.82
C VAL A 114 5.80 6.98 -29.34
N THR A 115 6.47 7.84 -28.58
CA THR A 115 6.48 7.79 -27.13
C THR A 115 5.41 8.72 -26.58
N LEU A 116 4.50 8.17 -25.78
CA LEU A 116 3.47 8.91 -25.05
C LEU A 116 4.02 9.28 -23.67
N GLU A 117 3.93 10.55 -23.30
CA GLU A 117 4.23 10.97 -21.91
C GLU A 117 2.97 10.87 -21.07
N TYR A 118 3.02 10.08 -20.00
CA TYR A 118 1.92 9.90 -19.07
C TYR A 118 1.94 10.96 -17.97
N THR A 119 0.77 11.50 -17.70
CA THR A 119 0.49 12.27 -16.49
C THR A 119 -0.42 11.43 -15.61
N VAL A 120 0.05 11.06 -14.46
CA VAL A 120 -0.82 10.51 -13.41
C VAL A 120 -1.63 11.69 -12.87
N ILE A 121 -2.96 11.67 -13.07
CA ILE A 121 -3.83 12.53 -12.28
C ILE A 121 -3.79 11.94 -10.87
N ASP A 122 -3.18 12.66 -9.97
CA ASP A 122 -3.24 12.34 -8.55
C ASP A 122 -4.66 12.67 -8.06
N ASN A 123 -5.54 11.68 -8.11
CA ASN A 123 -6.91 11.81 -7.62
C ASN A 123 -6.96 11.87 -6.08
N ASP A 124 -5.83 11.64 -5.43
CA ASP A 124 -5.66 11.73 -3.98
C ASP A 124 -4.66 12.86 -3.65
N PRO A 125 -5.07 14.13 -3.71
CA PRO A 125 -4.18 15.24 -3.43
C PRO A 125 -3.67 15.18 -1.98
N GLU A 126 -2.48 15.71 -1.78
CA GLU A 126 -1.94 15.93 -0.44
C GLU A 126 -2.88 16.83 0.36
N ASP A 127 -2.99 16.60 1.68
CA ASP A 127 -3.67 17.53 2.59
C ASP A 127 -3.01 18.92 2.47
N PRO A 128 -3.72 19.95 2.01
CA PRO A 128 -3.16 21.30 1.87
C PRO A 128 -2.72 21.90 3.22
N ASN A 129 -3.18 21.33 4.33
CA ASN A 129 -2.80 21.71 5.69
C ASN A 129 -1.77 20.75 6.29
N TRP A 130 -1.13 19.92 5.46
CA TRP A 130 -0.08 19.03 5.96
C TRP A 130 1.09 19.82 6.50
N SER A 131 1.61 19.35 7.62
CA SER A 131 2.85 19.82 8.23
C SER A 131 3.59 18.62 8.80
N ASP A 132 4.90 18.60 8.61
CA ASP A 132 5.77 17.57 9.20
C ASP A 132 5.85 17.67 10.72
N THR A 133 5.37 18.78 11.30
CA THR A 133 5.30 18.96 12.75
C THR A 133 4.11 18.21 13.31
N PRO A 134 4.30 17.26 14.26
CA PRO A 134 3.21 16.62 14.97
C PRO A 134 2.29 17.64 15.65
N THR A 135 0.99 17.39 15.59
CA THR A 135 -0.04 18.21 16.26
C THR A 135 -0.51 17.60 17.57
N ILE A 136 -0.10 16.37 17.86
CA ILE A 136 -0.35 15.68 19.13
C ILE A 136 0.98 15.42 19.80
N ASP A 137 1.12 15.95 21.00
CA ASP A 137 2.25 15.70 21.90
C ASP A 137 1.72 14.95 23.13
N LEU A 138 1.96 13.63 23.15
CA LEU A 138 1.52 12.78 24.24
C LEU A 138 2.24 13.08 25.54
N VAL A 139 3.48 13.61 25.49
CA VAL A 139 4.22 14.00 26.69
C VAL A 139 3.60 15.26 27.32
N ALA A 140 3.26 16.25 26.48
CA ALA A 140 2.54 17.44 26.96
C ALA A 140 1.16 17.09 27.56
N LEU A 141 0.59 15.98 27.17
CA LEU A 141 -0.67 15.44 27.73
C LEU A 141 -0.47 14.59 29.01
N GLY A 142 0.77 14.45 29.49
CA GLY A 142 1.11 13.71 30.71
C GLY A 142 1.70 12.32 30.46
N GLY A 143 2.04 11.99 29.22
CA GLY A 143 2.80 10.78 28.88
C GLY A 143 4.28 10.88 29.24
N THR A 144 4.96 9.78 29.09
CA THR A 144 6.43 9.67 29.33
C THR A 144 7.11 9.03 28.12
N THR A 145 8.33 9.49 27.84
CA THR A 145 9.17 8.95 26.75
C THR A 145 10.47 8.38 27.30
N VAL A 146 10.88 7.24 26.76
CA VAL A 146 12.16 6.58 27.01
C VAL A 146 12.88 6.40 25.69
N THR A 147 14.17 6.74 25.65
CA THR A 147 15.05 6.38 24.52
C THR A 147 15.49 4.94 24.70
N VAL A 148 15.02 4.04 23.81
CA VAL A 148 15.34 2.61 23.83
C VAL A 148 16.77 2.37 23.34
N VAL A 149 17.06 2.95 22.19
CA VAL A 149 18.40 3.09 21.59
C VAL A 149 18.44 4.43 20.84
N PRO A 150 19.59 4.98 20.47
CA PRO A 150 19.63 6.18 19.65
C PRO A 150 18.76 6.05 18.40
N GLY A 151 17.86 7.01 18.18
CA GLY A 151 16.92 7.00 17.05
C GLY A 151 15.65 6.15 17.25
N VAL A 152 15.51 5.45 18.39
CA VAL A 152 14.29 4.71 18.75
C VAL A 152 13.77 5.15 20.11
N GLU A 153 12.58 5.71 20.13
CA GLU A 153 11.93 6.21 21.34
C GLU A 153 10.60 5.48 21.57
N TRP A 154 10.32 5.16 22.82
CA TRP A 154 9.03 4.67 23.25
C TRP A 154 8.33 5.69 24.12
N THR A 155 7.10 6.07 23.76
CA THR A 155 6.23 6.95 24.53
C THR A 155 5.02 6.18 24.99
N THR A 156 4.70 6.29 26.28
CA THR A 156 3.46 5.76 26.85
C THR A 156 2.59 6.90 27.40
N PHE A 157 1.30 6.81 27.16
CA PHE A 157 0.30 7.77 27.64
C PHE A 157 -0.91 7.02 28.19
N HIS A 158 -1.29 7.36 29.42
CA HIS A 158 -2.55 6.92 30.01
C HIS A 158 -3.32 8.13 30.53
N GLY A 159 -4.44 8.43 29.91
CA GLY A 159 -5.22 9.63 30.26
C GLY A 159 -6.41 9.84 29.34
N VAL A 160 -7.05 10.98 29.49
CA VAL A 160 -8.16 11.38 28.62
C VAL A 160 -7.62 11.93 27.31
N TRP A 161 -7.95 11.28 26.21
CA TRP A 161 -7.72 11.75 24.87
C TRP A 161 -8.99 11.58 24.04
N ASP A 162 -9.35 12.63 23.29
CA ASP A 162 -10.59 12.67 22.47
C ASP A 162 -11.83 12.24 23.30
N GLY A 163 -11.94 12.79 24.53
CA GLY A 163 -13.08 12.64 25.41
C GLY A 163 -13.18 11.28 26.12
N SER A 164 -12.16 10.44 26.09
CA SER A 164 -12.22 9.11 26.72
C SER A 164 -10.87 8.67 27.27
N MET A 165 -10.89 7.83 28.29
CA MET A 165 -9.69 7.20 28.84
C MET A 165 -9.04 6.29 27.81
N ARG A 166 -7.76 6.53 27.54
CA ARG A 166 -6.93 5.82 26.59
C ARG A 166 -5.65 5.34 27.26
N ASN A 167 -5.16 4.21 26.82
CA ASN A 167 -3.79 3.78 27.03
C ASN A 167 -3.13 3.61 25.67
N ILE A 168 -2.18 4.48 25.35
CA ILE A 168 -1.55 4.59 24.04
C ILE A 168 -0.06 4.37 24.22
N ASN A 169 0.51 3.47 23.46
CA ASN A 169 1.95 3.26 23.37
C ASN A 169 2.40 3.54 21.94
N VAL A 170 3.46 4.30 21.81
CA VAL A 170 4.03 4.73 20.53
C VAL A 170 5.51 4.41 20.53
N VAL A 171 5.97 3.68 19.52
CA VAL A 171 7.39 3.58 19.18
C VAL A 171 7.62 4.43 17.95
N LYS A 172 8.50 5.43 18.08
CA LYS A 172 8.97 6.26 16.99
C LYS A 172 10.41 5.90 16.67
N SER A 173 10.66 5.49 15.44
CA SER A 173 11.97 5.02 15.00
C SER A 173 12.43 5.79 13.77
N THR A 174 13.61 6.40 13.86
CA THR A 174 14.30 6.95 12.69
C THR A 174 15.08 5.83 12.02
N LEU A 175 14.77 5.57 10.75
CA LEU A 175 15.44 4.56 9.95
C LEU A 175 16.71 5.15 9.33
N ASP A 176 17.82 4.46 9.55
CA ASP A 176 19.15 4.84 9.09
C ASP A 176 20.03 3.58 8.91
N GLU A 177 21.35 3.75 8.83
CA GLU A 177 22.29 2.63 8.74
C GLU A 177 22.27 1.72 9.99
N HIS A 178 21.82 2.23 11.13
CA HIS A 178 21.78 1.52 12.41
C HIS A 178 20.40 0.92 12.72
N ASN A 179 19.34 1.66 12.41
CA ASN A 179 17.97 1.28 12.76
C ASN A 179 17.20 0.85 11.51
N ARG A 180 16.78 -0.39 11.46
CA ARG A 180 16.09 -0.99 10.33
C ARG A 180 14.76 -1.58 10.73
N ILE A 181 13.78 -1.50 9.84
CA ILE A 181 12.49 -2.15 10.02
C ILE A 181 12.49 -3.51 9.33
N GLY A 182 11.83 -4.48 9.95
CA GLY A 182 11.58 -5.78 9.37
C GLY A 182 10.15 -6.25 9.61
N ILE A 183 9.73 -7.19 8.79
CA ILE A 183 8.47 -7.90 8.97
C ILE A 183 8.74 -9.41 9.01
N TYR A 184 8.15 -10.07 9.99
CA TYR A 184 8.25 -11.51 10.16
C TYR A 184 6.88 -12.15 9.95
N PHE A 185 6.84 -13.22 9.16
CA PHE A 185 5.66 -14.06 8.98
C PHE A 185 5.96 -15.50 9.40
N ASN A 186 5.11 -16.08 10.23
CA ASN A 186 5.13 -17.51 10.53
C ASN A 186 4.08 -18.23 9.67
N TYR A 187 4.55 -19.02 8.73
CA TYR A 187 3.72 -19.74 7.77
C TYR A 187 3.28 -21.13 8.21
N SER A 188 3.76 -21.62 9.36
CA SER A 188 3.40 -22.95 9.87
C SER A 188 1.99 -23.05 10.45
N GLN A 189 1.25 -21.94 10.51
CA GLN A 189 -0.11 -21.91 11.02
C GLN A 189 -1.14 -21.78 9.91
N SER A 190 -2.19 -22.58 9.98
CA SER A 190 -3.43 -22.47 9.20
C SER A 190 -3.24 -22.26 7.69
N GLY A 191 -2.64 -23.24 7.01
CA GLY A 191 -2.62 -23.28 5.54
C GLY A 191 -1.43 -22.58 4.89
N TYR A 192 -0.47 -22.08 5.65
CA TYR A 192 0.79 -21.61 5.10
C TYR A 192 1.77 -22.76 4.82
N PRO A 193 2.57 -22.69 3.74
CA PRO A 193 3.57 -23.73 3.43
C PRO A 193 4.55 -23.93 4.58
N ALA A 194 4.92 -25.18 4.83
CA ALA A 194 5.81 -25.58 5.95
C ALA A 194 7.30 -25.22 5.76
N ASP A 195 7.66 -24.59 4.68
CA ASP A 195 9.02 -24.41 4.19
C ASP A 195 9.66 -23.04 4.49
N TYR A 196 8.97 -22.17 5.24
CA TYR A 196 9.61 -21.00 5.81
C TYR A 196 10.43 -21.44 7.04
N PRO A 197 11.65 -20.87 7.27
CA PRO A 197 12.51 -21.38 8.33
C PRO A 197 11.74 -21.44 9.64
N ALA A 198 11.38 -22.64 10.05
CA ALA A 198 10.84 -22.90 11.35
C ALA A 198 11.87 -22.39 12.36
N CYS A 199 11.43 -21.69 13.40
CA CYS A 199 12.29 -21.46 14.52
C CYS A 199 12.87 -22.80 14.94
N GLU A 200 14.19 -22.94 14.88
CA GLU A 200 14.85 -24.14 15.34
C GLU A 200 14.45 -24.43 16.78
N SER A 201 14.12 -25.69 17.03
CA SER A 201 13.92 -26.27 18.36
C SER A 201 12.81 -25.70 19.25
N GLY A 202 11.58 -26.18 19.08
CA GLY A 202 10.63 -26.31 20.19
C GLY A 202 10.10 -25.03 20.86
N GLN A 203 10.56 -23.85 20.47
CA GLN A 203 10.00 -22.59 20.89
C GLN A 203 8.83 -22.23 19.98
N ASP A 204 7.69 -21.91 20.58
CA ASP A 204 6.54 -21.43 19.85
C ASP A 204 6.76 -19.99 19.39
N PRO A 205 7.08 -19.74 18.10
CA PRO A 205 7.40 -18.39 17.62
C PRO A 205 6.16 -17.51 17.49
N ARG A 206 5.00 -17.99 17.95
CA ARG A 206 3.72 -17.28 17.82
C ARG A 206 3.62 -16.08 18.74
N ASP A 207 4.23 -16.13 19.91
CA ASP A 207 4.22 -15.03 20.86
C ASP A 207 5.14 -13.89 20.41
N LEU A 208 4.67 -12.65 20.54
CA LEU A 208 5.40 -11.46 20.06
C LEU A 208 6.77 -11.31 20.76
N ASP A 209 6.83 -11.51 22.06
CA ASP A 209 8.07 -11.39 22.84
C ASP A 209 9.14 -12.39 22.39
N LYS A 210 8.75 -13.64 22.10
CA LYS A 210 9.66 -14.65 21.58
C LYS A 210 10.18 -14.29 20.19
N LYS A 211 9.29 -13.78 19.31
CA LYS A 211 9.68 -13.29 17.99
C LYS A 211 10.70 -12.16 18.09
N CYS A 212 10.37 -11.11 18.85
CA CYS A 212 11.24 -9.95 19.00
C CYS A 212 12.59 -10.31 19.63
N THR A 213 12.60 -11.22 20.61
CA THR A 213 13.84 -11.72 21.21
C THR A 213 14.67 -12.51 20.20
N TRP A 214 14.05 -13.42 19.47
CA TRP A 214 14.73 -14.24 18.45
C TRP A 214 15.26 -13.40 17.28
N LEU A 215 14.51 -12.37 16.86
CA LEU A 215 14.90 -11.45 15.80
C LEU A 215 15.94 -10.42 16.26
N ASP A 216 16.30 -10.43 17.52
CA ASP A 216 17.17 -9.42 18.14
C ASP A 216 16.65 -7.99 17.91
N ALA A 217 15.36 -7.82 18.06
CA ALA A 217 14.68 -6.53 17.90
C ALA A 217 14.97 -5.59 19.08
N VAL A 218 14.73 -4.30 18.89
CA VAL A 218 14.68 -3.28 19.94
C VAL A 218 13.25 -2.82 20.20
N ALA A 219 12.36 -2.95 19.24
CA ALA A 219 10.93 -2.74 19.39
C ALA A 219 10.16 -3.58 18.39
N GLY A 220 8.88 -3.86 18.65
CA GLY A 220 8.01 -4.54 17.70
C GLY A 220 6.56 -4.60 18.12
N THR A 221 5.69 -4.82 17.15
CA THR A 221 4.25 -5.00 17.33
C THR A 221 3.77 -6.25 16.59
N ASN A 222 2.57 -6.75 16.93
CA ASN A 222 1.87 -7.61 16.00
C ASN A 222 1.68 -6.86 14.67
N GLY A 223 1.63 -7.59 13.58
CA GLY A 223 1.47 -7.03 12.24
C GLY A 223 0.06 -7.20 11.68
N PRO A 224 -0.07 -7.25 10.35
CA PRO A 224 -1.33 -7.51 9.65
C PRO A 224 -1.97 -8.83 10.06
N MET A 225 -3.30 -8.94 9.93
CA MET A 225 -4.02 -10.17 10.17
C MET A 225 -3.59 -11.27 9.18
N ALA A 226 -2.86 -12.26 9.66
CA ALA A 226 -2.15 -13.22 8.81
C ALA A 226 -3.06 -14.20 8.05
N CYS A 227 -4.23 -14.54 8.62
CA CYS A 227 -5.09 -15.59 8.04
C CYS A 227 -5.88 -15.15 6.80
N CYS A 228 -5.99 -13.86 6.54
CA CYS A 228 -6.99 -13.33 5.62
C CYS A 228 -6.40 -12.43 4.53
N GLN A 229 -5.08 -12.44 4.30
CA GLN A 229 -4.46 -11.39 3.54
C GLN A 229 -3.43 -11.89 2.52
N PHE A 230 -3.16 -11.03 1.54
CA PHE A 230 -2.06 -11.25 0.61
C PHE A 230 -0.73 -11.06 1.34
N VAL A 231 0.13 -12.04 1.22
CA VAL A 231 1.49 -12.02 1.78
C VAL A 231 2.48 -12.46 0.70
N ARG A 232 3.44 -11.60 0.43
CA ARG A 232 4.60 -11.89 -0.41
C ARG A 232 5.85 -11.73 0.44
N VAL A 233 6.78 -12.66 0.31
CA VAL A 233 8.09 -12.60 0.97
C VAL A 233 9.15 -12.92 -0.06
N ASP A 234 10.17 -12.09 -0.12
CA ASP A 234 11.27 -12.22 -1.10
C ASP A 234 10.77 -12.42 -2.54
N GLY A 235 9.76 -11.65 -2.92
CA GLY A 235 9.14 -11.72 -4.23
C GLY A 235 8.24 -12.92 -4.47
N VAL A 236 8.15 -13.87 -3.55
CA VAL A 236 7.33 -15.09 -3.67
C VAL A 236 6.02 -14.92 -2.91
N VAL A 237 4.89 -15.14 -3.58
CA VAL A 237 3.58 -15.17 -2.92
C VAL A 237 3.51 -16.37 -1.99
N LYS A 238 3.36 -16.10 -0.72
CA LYS A 238 3.24 -17.10 0.34
C LYS A 238 1.79 -17.36 0.75
N HIS A 239 0.97 -16.34 0.65
CA HIS A 239 -0.45 -16.45 0.94
C HIS A 239 -1.24 -15.51 0.03
N ASN A 240 -2.33 -16.02 -0.50
CA ASN A 240 -3.30 -15.26 -1.26
C ASN A 240 -4.68 -15.58 -0.68
N ALA A 241 -5.21 -14.64 0.10
CA ALA A 241 -6.52 -14.84 0.73
C ALA A 241 -7.60 -14.99 -0.32
N SER A 242 -8.42 -16.03 -0.19
CA SER A 242 -9.63 -16.17 -1.00
C SER A 242 -10.76 -15.30 -0.44
N PRO A 243 -11.71 -14.83 -1.28
CA PRO A 243 -12.90 -14.11 -0.82
C PRO A 243 -13.72 -14.88 0.21
N GLU A 244 -13.69 -16.21 0.13
CA GLU A 244 -14.40 -17.11 1.03
C GLU A 244 -13.81 -17.13 2.43
N ASN A 245 -12.52 -16.81 2.57
CA ASN A 245 -11.79 -16.84 3.83
C ASN A 245 -11.56 -15.45 4.42
N SER A 246 -11.87 -14.38 3.69
CA SER A 246 -11.68 -13.02 4.15
C SER A 246 -12.85 -12.14 3.74
N PRO A 247 -13.78 -11.88 4.66
CA PRO A 247 -14.80 -10.86 4.45
C PRO A 247 -14.22 -9.45 4.45
N TRP A 248 -12.94 -9.30 4.83
CA TRP A 248 -12.28 -8.02 4.99
C TRP A 248 -11.69 -7.52 3.67
N ILE A 249 -12.07 -6.32 3.31
CA ILE A 249 -11.53 -5.61 2.16
C ILE A 249 -10.20 -4.95 2.58
N SER A 250 -9.14 -5.22 1.83
CA SER A 250 -7.86 -4.57 2.05
C SER A 250 -7.68 -3.44 1.04
N ASN A 251 -7.50 -2.21 1.53
CA ASN A 251 -7.30 -1.04 0.67
C ASN A 251 -5.88 -0.46 0.75
N CYS A 252 -4.99 -1.14 1.43
CA CYS A 252 -3.59 -0.76 1.55
C CYS A 252 -2.71 -1.97 1.82
N ALA A 253 -1.43 -1.79 1.57
CA ALA A 253 -0.41 -2.77 1.89
C ALA A 253 0.82 -2.09 2.50
N PHE A 254 1.43 -2.76 3.46
CA PHE A 254 2.74 -2.45 3.99
C PHE A 254 3.78 -3.16 3.14
N THR A 255 4.75 -2.45 2.61
CA THR A 255 5.78 -2.98 1.72
C THR A 255 7.16 -2.73 2.28
N LEU A 256 8.06 -3.69 2.09
CA LEU A 256 9.46 -3.61 2.45
C LEU A 256 10.30 -4.13 1.27
N ASP A 257 11.18 -3.29 0.75
CA ASP A 257 12.12 -3.62 -0.31
C ASP A 257 13.54 -3.20 0.13
N GLY A 258 14.31 -4.17 0.60
CA GLY A 258 15.55 -3.89 1.30
C GLY A 258 15.29 -3.08 2.58
N ASP A 259 15.87 -1.89 2.66
CA ASP A 259 15.68 -0.96 3.77
C ASP A 259 14.57 0.09 3.49
N VAL A 260 13.94 0.03 2.32
CA VAL A 260 12.87 0.96 1.93
C VAL A 260 11.53 0.41 2.36
N VAL A 261 10.88 1.12 3.26
CA VAL A 261 9.53 0.82 3.72
C VAL A 261 8.52 1.77 3.07
N ASP A 262 7.37 1.26 2.69
CA ASP A 262 6.26 2.10 2.24
C ASP A 262 4.90 1.53 2.65
N ILE A 263 3.90 2.39 2.66
CA ILE A 263 2.49 2.05 2.70
C ILE A 263 1.91 2.46 1.36
N VAL A 264 1.39 1.49 0.61
CA VAL A 264 0.80 1.72 -0.71
C VAL A 264 -0.72 1.61 -0.60
N LYS A 265 -1.41 2.54 -1.26
CA LYS A 265 -2.86 2.47 -1.42
C LYS A 265 -3.15 1.49 -2.55
N VAL A 266 -4.03 0.54 -2.27
CA VAL A 266 -4.62 -0.30 -3.32
C VAL A 266 -5.98 0.28 -3.68
N LYS A 267 -6.49 -0.05 -4.85
CA LYS A 267 -7.77 0.49 -5.31
C LYS A 267 -8.85 0.17 -4.26
N ASP A 268 -9.66 1.18 -3.97
CA ASP A 268 -10.77 1.04 -3.03
C ASP A 268 -11.62 -0.19 -3.42
N ASP A 269 -12.06 -0.93 -2.41
CA ASP A 269 -12.97 -2.08 -2.53
C ASP A 269 -12.43 -3.32 -3.24
N VAL A 270 -11.12 -3.46 -3.33
CA VAL A 270 -10.51 -4.72 -3.78
C VAL A 270 -10.41 -5.69 -2.60
N ALA A 271 -11.10 -6.81 -2.66
CA ALA A 271 -10.89 -7.89 -1.72
C ALA A 271 -9.41 -8.31 -1.74
N ALA A 272 -8.85 -8.62 -0.57
CA ALA A 272 -7.45 -9.02 -0.45
C ALA A 272 -7.06 -10.16 -1.42
N SER A 273 -8.01 -11.05 -1.70
CA SER A 273 -7.89 -12.13 -2.70
C SER A 273 -7.70 -11.65 -4.14
N LYS A 274 -8.05 -10.40 -4.46
CA LYS A 274 -7.85 -9.83 -5.79
C LYS A 274 -6.50 -9.12 -5.92
N LEU A 275 -5.73 -9.04 -4.85
CA LEU A 275 -4.33 -8.63 -4.85
C LEU A 275 -3.48 -9.82 -5.34
N THR A 276 -3.71 -10.24 -6.57
CA THR A 276 -2.98 -11.34 -7.18
C THR A 276 -1.61 -10.90 -7.68
N ASN A 277 -0.80 -11.86 -8.09
CA ASN A 277 0.47 -11.66 -8.80
C ASN A 277 0.28 -11.11 -10.22
N ASP A 278 -0.53 -10.13 -10.42
CA ASP A 278 -0.57 -9.46 -11.70
C ASP A 278 0.69 -8.58 -11.84
N PRO A 279 1.68 -8.98 -12.65
CA PRO A 279 2.90 -8.18 -12.84
C PRO A 279 2.63 -6.84 -13.52
N ALA A 280 1.49 -6.68 -14.19
CA ALA A 280 1.00 -5.42 -14.74
C ALA A 280 0.14 -4.64 -13.71
N GLY A 281 0.01 -5.17 -12.49
CA GLY A 281 -1.01 -4.77 -11.54
C GLY A 281 -0.86 -3.38 -10.99
N ASN A 282 -1.58 -2.48 -11.56
CA ASN A 282 -1.87 -1.15 -11.01
C ASN A 282 -2.59 -1.19 -9.65
N ARG A 283 -2.71 -2.37 -9.07
CA ARG A 283 -3.46 -2.65 -7.84
C ARG A 283 -2.68 -3.53 -6.88
N ASN A 284 -1.57 -4.07 -7.35
CA ASN A 284 -0.68 -4.90 -6.54
C ASN A 284 0.49 -4.06 -6.06
N PRO A 285 0.98 -4.33 -4.86
CA PRO A 285 2.27 -3.83 -4.47
C PRO A 285 3.32 -4.17 -5.54
N PRO A 286 4.34 -3.32 -5.76
CA PRO A 286 5.33 -3.52 -6.80
C PRO A 286 5.86 -4.95 -6.85
N ALA A 287 6.02 -5.51 -8.07
CA ALA A 287 6.38 -6.91 -8.25
C ALA A 287 7.76 -7.28 -7.67
N ASN A 288 8.67 -6.32 -7.64
CA ASN A 288 10.01 -6.44 -7.08
C ASN A 288 10.07 -6.22 -5.56
N THR A 289 8.96 -5.91 -4.91
CA THR A 289 8.92 -5.73 -3.45
C THR A 289 9.15 -7.06 -2.76
N LEU A 290 10.14 -7.12 -1.89
CA LEU A 290 10.54 -8.34 -1.21
C LEU A 290 9.46 -8.86 -0.27
N THR A 291 8.85 -7.96 0.50
CA THR A 291 7.86 -8.34 1.51
C THR A 291 6.67 -7.41 1.46
N VAL A 292 5.48 -8.00 1.47
CA VAL A 292 4.21 -7.30 1.42
C VAL A 292 3.25 -7.93 2.41
N GLY A 293 2.62 -7.12 3.22
CA GLY A 293 1.52 -7.55 4.08
C GLY A 293 0.32 -6.64 3.86
N CYS A 294 -0.76 -7.19 3.31
CA CYS A 294 -1.99 -6.42 3.15
C CYS A 294 -2.74 -6.34 4.46
N ALA A 295 -3.22 -5.18 4.79
CA ALA A 295 -4.02 -4.90 5.96
C ALA A 295 -4.97 -3.72 5.69
N GLY A 296 -5.71 -3.34 6.66
CA GLY A 296 -6.63 -2.21 6.54
C GLY A 296 -7.45 -1.99 7.80
N PRO A 297 -8.15 -0.90 7.80
CA PRO A 297 -8.21 0.11 6.74
C PRO A 297 -6.95 0.98 6.66
N LEU A 298 -6.77 1.64 5.51
CA LEU A 298 -5.88 2.79 5.37
C LEU A 298 -6.39 3.90 6.31
N LEU A 299 -5.50 4.45 7.12
CA LEU A 299 -5.86 5.43 8.16
C LEU A 299 -5.50 6.85 7.75
N VAL A 300 -4.34 7.01 7.14
CA VAL A 300 -3.83 8.30 6.64
C VAL A 300 -3.21 8.07 5.27
N TRP A 301 -3.54 8.94 4.33
CA TRP A 301 -2.97 8.95 2.99
C TRP A 301 -2.61 10.36 2.58
N LYS A 302 -1.31 10.61 2.34
CA LYS A 302 -0.79 11.93 1.99
C LYS A 302 -1.27 13.04 2.96
N GLY A 303 -1.21 12.74 4.25
CA GLY A 303 -1.65 13.64 5.31
C GLY A 303 -3.16 13.66 5.57
N ASN A 304 -3.99 13.15 4.66
CA ASN A 304 -5.44 13.11 4.83
C ASN A 304 -5.87 11.92 5.68
N VAL A 305 -6.66 12.15 6.71
CA VAL A 305 -7.31 11.09 7.48
C VAL A 305 -8.34 10.40 6.59
N GLN A 306 -8.20 9.10 6.44
CA GLN A 306 -9.11 8.29 5.63
C GLN A 306 -10.33 7.88 6.46
N LYS A 307 -11.48 7.81 5.81
CA LYS A 307 -12.72 7.29 6.38
C LYS A 307 -13.05 5.96 5.70
N ALA A 308 -13.54 5.01 6.47
CA ALA A 308 -14.04 3.78 5.88
C ALA A 308 -15.17 4.08 4.87
N SER A 309 -15.12 3.47 3.69
CA SER A 309 -16.16 3.62 2.66
C SER A 309 -17.52 3.10 3.14
N ALA A 310 -18.58 3.44 2.42
CA ALA A 310 -19.92 2.94 2.73
C ALA A 310 -19.99 1.41 2.57
N GLU A 311 -19.30 0.87 1.57
CA GLU A 311 -19.22 -0.57 1.33
C GLU A 311 -18.48 -1.27 2.47
N TRP A 312 -17.37 -0.70 2.95
CA TRP A 312 -16.68 -1.23 4.12
C TRP A 312 -17.56 -1.28 5.35
N LYS A 313 -18.31 -0.21 5.59
CA LYS A 313 -19.24 -0.15 6.73
C LYS A 313 -20.39 -1.13 6.59
N ALA A 314 -20.86 -1.36 5.36
CA ALA A 314 -21.90 -2.34 5.09
C ALA A 314 -21.41 -3.79 5.24
N ALA A 315 -20.13 -4.06 4.93
CA ALA A 315 -19.51 -5.36 5.11
C ALA A 315 -19.02 -5.62 6.55
N ASP A 316 -19.01 -4.60 7.41
CA ASP A 316 -18.57 -4.67 8.81
C ASP A 316 -19.71 -5.12 9.72
N GLU A 317 -20.15 -6.37 9.60
CA GLU A 317 -21.24 -6.96 10.35
C GLU A 317 -21.04 -6.84 11.87
N ASP A 318 -19.79 -6.91 12.34
CA ASP A 318 -19.42 -6.81 13.75
C ASP A 318 -19.18 -5.37 14.22
N ASN A 319 -19.37 -4.36 13.37
CA ASN A 319 -19.04 -2.96 13.63
C ASN A 319 -17.58 -2.76 14.07
N TRP A 320 -16.67 -3.58 13.57
CA TRP A 320 -15.27 -3.57 13.97
C TRP A 320 -14.57 -2.25 13.64
N LEU A 321 -14.91 -1.61 12.51
CA LEU A 321 -14.35 -0.34 12.09
C LEU A 321 -14.80 0.82 12.97
N THR A 322 -16.08 0.84 13.33
CA THR A 322 -16.73 1.96 14.02
C THR A 322 -16.70 1.84 15.54
N SER A 323 -16.64 0.63 16.06
CA SER A 323 -16.59 0.35 17.50
C SER A 323 -15.20 0.56 18.10
N THR A 324 -15.17 0.76 19.41
CA THR A 324 -13.92 0.90 20.17
C THR A 324 -13.32 -0.45 20.47
N HIS A 325 -12.16 -0.71 19.86
CA HIS A 325 -11.37 -1.94 20.07
C HIS A 325 -9.92 -1.60 20.39
N PRO A 326 -9.16 -2.54 21.01
CA PRO A 326 -7.72 -2.46 20.95
C PRO A 326 -7.24 -2.39 19.52
N ARG A 327 -6.24 -1.55 19.24
CA ARG A 327 -5.74 -1.30 17.88
C ARG A 327 -4.23 -1.38 17.83
N THR A 328 -3.74 -1.85 16.71
CA THR A 328 -2.34 -1.73 16.31
C THR A 328 -2.29 -1.00 14.98
N ALA A 329 -1.39 -0.05 14.84
CA ALA A 329 -1.20 0.71 13.62
C ALA A 329 0.28 0.96 13.35
N ILE A 330 0.58 1.20 12.08
CA ILE A 330 1.88 1.68 11.63
C ILE A 330 1.69 2.91 10.75
N GLY A 331 2.63 3.85 10.82
CA GLY A 331 2.67 5.03 9.98
C GLY A 331 4.08 5.41 9.61
N LEU A 332 4.18 6.23 8.57
CA LEU A 332 5.41 6.72 8.00
C LEU A 332 5.38 8.25 7.92
N SER A 333 6.52 8.89 8.17
CA SER A 333 6.76 10.28 7.80
C SER A 333 6.72 10.48 6.28
N LYS A 334 6.63 11.72 5.83
CA LYS A 334 6.57 12.05 4.39
C LYS A 334 7.81 11.59 3.62
N ASP A 335 8.96 11.67 4.24
CA ASP A 335 10.24 11.24 3.67
C ASP A 335 10.50 9.72 3.78
N GLY A 336 9.59 8.98 4.45
CA GLY A 336 9.71 7.55 4.68
C GLY A 336 10.78 7.13 5.71
N LYS A 337 11.49 8.10 6.32
CA LYS A 337 12.60 7.82 7.23
C LYS A 337 12.18 7.63 8.68
N THR A 338 10.98 8.01 9.05
CA THR A 338 10.45 7.79 10.39
C THR A 338 9.29 6.83 10.34
N VAL A 339 9.39 5.77 11.12
CA VAL A 339 8.31 4.79 11.35
C VAL A 339 7.70 5.06 12.71
N ILE A 340 6.38 5.06 12.77
CA ILE A 340 5.60 5.23 14.00
C ILE A 340 4.71 4.02 14.16
N GLN A 341 5.01 3.17 15.15
CA GLN A 341 4.20 2.03 15.55
C GLN A 341 3.35 2.42 16.76
N VAL A 342 2.07 2.11 16.73
CA VAL A 342 1.13 2.50 17.78
C VAL A 342 0.32 1.29 18.22
N THR A 343 0.18 1.13 19.54
CA THR A 343 -0.85 0.30 20.13
C THR A 343 -1.77 1.15 20.98
N VAL A 344 -3.07 0.89 20.88
CA VAL A 344 -4.10 1.46 21.73
C VAL A 344 -4.78 0.32 22.46
N ASP A 345 -4.67 0.29 23.77
CA ASP A 345 -5.31 -0.73 24.58
C ASP A 345 -6.83 -0.52 24.60
N GLY A 346 -7.56 -1.60 24.80
CA GLY A 346 -9.01 -1.54 24.87
C GLY A 346 -9.61 -2.73 25.61
N ARG A 347 -10.94 -2.70 25.75
CA ARG A 347 -11.71 -3.72 26.47
C ARG A 347 -11.43 -3.78 27.98
N TRP A 348 -10.67 -2.84 28.51
CA TRP A 348 -10.41 -2.66 29.93
C TRP A 348 -11.47 -1.73 30.53
N THR A 349 -12.69 -2.24 30.64
CA THR A 349 -13.87 -1.45 31.01
C THR A 349 -14.70 -2.13 32.09
N LYS A 350 -14.14 -3.13 32.76
CA LYS A 350 -14.89 -3.91 33.77
C LYS A 350 -15.28 -3.03 34.96
N THR A 351 -16.53 -3.13 35.39
CA THR A 351 -17.02 -2.47 36.60
C THR A 351 -16.18 -2.87 37.82
N GLY A 352 -15.71 -1.90 38.59
CA GLY A 352 -14.86 -2.10 39.77
C GLY A 352 -13.35 -2.07 39.50
N TRP A 353 -12.94 -1.85 38.25
CA TRP A 353 -11.54 -1.58 37.95
C TRP A 353 -11.17 -0.15 38.37
N PRO A 354 -9.97 0.07 38.87
CA PRO A 354 -9.47 1.42 39.09
C PRO A 354 -9.50 2.23 37.77
N THR A 355 -9.88 3.52 37.90
CA THR A 355 -9.98 4.41 36.73
C THR A 355 -8.67 4.46 35.95
N GLU A 356 -7.53 4.40 36.66
CA GLU A 356 -6.18 4.38 36.09
C GLU A 356 -5.86 3.12 35.24
N GLN A 357 -6.71 2.11 35.31
CA GLN A 357 -6.58 0.91 34.49
C GLN A 357 -7.56 0.87 33.32
N THR A 358 -8.48 1.84 33.26
CA THR A 358 -9.51 1.87 32.22
C THR A 358 -8.92 2.23 30.87
N ALA A 359 -9.24 1.44 29.84
CA ALA A 359 -8.90 1.72 28.45
C ALA A 359 -9.96 1.11 27.55
N ILE A 360 -10.66 1.95 26.78
CA ILE A 360 -11.81 1.50 25.97
C ILE A 360 -11.45 1.17 24.52
N GLY A 361 -10.24 1.45 24.06
CA GLY A 361 -9.83 1.29 22.66
C GLY A 361 -10.23 2.48 21.79
N MET A 362 -10.16 2.31 20.48
CA MET A 362 -10.50 3.32 19.48
C MET A 362 -11.26 2.73 18.29
N SER A 363 -12.11 3.54 17.65
CA SER A 363 -12.54 3.30 16.28
C SER A 363 -11.39 3.60 15.29
N THR A 364 -11.49 3.10 14.07
CA THR A 364 -10.48 3.36 13.03
C THR A 364 -10.39 4.83 12.65
N ASP A 365 -11.52 5.55 12.61
CA ASP A 365 -11.54 7.00 12.34
C ASP A 365 -10.74 7.81 13.38
N ARG A 366 -10.86 7.45 14.66
CA ARG A 366 -10.09 8.08 15.75
C ARG A 366 -8.63 7.70 15.71
N LEU A 367 -8.33 6.44 15.37
CA LEU A 367 -6.97 5.98 15.17
C LEU A 367 -6.30 6.74 14.03
N GLY A 368 -7.01 6.99 12.92
CA GLY A 368 -6.51 7.81 11.83
C GLY A 368 -6.15 9.23 12.26
N LYS A 369 -7.00 9.87 13.09
CA LYS A 369 -6.71 11.19 13.67
C LYS A 369 -5.48 11.16 14.57
N LEU A 370 -5.33 10.12 15.40
CA LEU A 370 -4.16 9.93 16.24
C LEU A 370 -2.89 9.81 15.40
N MET A 371 -2.90 8.91 14.41
CA MET A 371 -1.74 8.68 13.53
C MET A 371 -1.33 9.95 12.79
N ARG A 372 -2.30 10.67 12.20
CA ARG A 372 -2.01 11.96 11.56
C ARG A 372 -1.44 12.98 12.55
N GLY A 373 -2.02 13.06 13.74
CA GLY A 373 -1.56 13.98 14.78
C GLY A 373 -0.16 13.67 15.31
N LEU A 374 0.25 12.41 15.29
CA LEU A 374 1.62 11.97 15.62
C LEU A 374 2.63 12.25 14.49
N GLY A 375 2.19 12.77 13.33
CA GLY A 375 3.05 13.13 12.20
C GLY A 375 3.15 12.06 11.12
N CYS A 376 2.21 11.11 11.06
CA CYS A 376 2.18 10.13 9.97
C CYS A 376 1.60 10.75 8.70
N TYR A 377 2.38 10.77 7.64
CA TYR A 377 1.97 11.15 6.28
C TYR A 377 1.17 10.04 5.60
N LYS A 378 1.56 8.78 5.87
CA LYS A 378 0.84 7.56 5.52
C LYS A 378 0.66 6.71 6.78
N ALA A 379 -0.50 6.08 6.95
CA ALA A 379 -0.70 5.14 8.06
C ALA A 379 -1.77 4.10 7.73
N MET A 380 -1.63 2.91 8.31
CA MET A 380 -2.58 1.82 8.17
C MET A 380 -2.79 1.10 9.48
N ASN A 381 -3.98 0.48 9.60
CA ASN A 381 -4.30 -0.37 10.73
C ASN A 381 -3.83 -1.81 10.49
N PHE A 382 -3.32 -2.44 11.54
CA PHE A 382 -2.98 -3.86 11.60
C PHE A 382 -4.06 -4.66 12.34
N ASP A 383 -3.77 -5.94 12.62
CA ASP A 383 -4.65 -6.75 13.46
C ASP A 383 -4.76 -6.11 14.86
N GLY A 384 -5.99 -6.10 15.36
CA GLY A 384 -6.34 -5.49 16.62
C GLY A 384 -6.91 -6.50 17.63
N GLY A 385 -7.75 -5.98 18.53
CA GLY A 385 -8.42 -6.80 19.52
C GLY A 385 -7.44 -7.49 20.47
N GLY A 386 -7.59 -8.78 20.69
CA GLY A 386 -6.71 -9.57 21.54
C GLY A 386 -5.30 -9.73 21.03
N GLY A 387 -5.08 -9.52 19.73
CA GLY A 387 -3.75 -9.56 19.09
C GLY A 387 -2.90 -8.31 19.34
N THR A 388 -3.51 -7.21 19.77
CA THR A 388 -2.81 -5.94 20.02
C THR A 388 -1.72 -6.10 21.08
N ALA A 389 -0.46 -6.02 20.65
CA ALA A 389 0.69 -6.14 21.52
C ALA A 389 1.85 -5.30 21.01
N MET A 390 2.59 -4.69 21.94
CA MET A 390 3.83 -3.96 21.68
C MET A 390 4.91 -4.45 22.63
N TRP A 391 6.04 -4.77 22.05
CA TRP A 391 7.25 -5.20 22.73
C TRP A 391 8.33 -4.13 22.61
N VAL A 392 9.00 -3.79 23.70
CA VAL A 392 10.11 -2.82 23.73
C VAL A 392 11.22 -3.37 24.61
N TYR A 393 12.42 -3.43 24.07
CA TYR A 393 13.59 -3.97 24.75
C TYR A 393 13.88 -3.26 26.07
N GLY A 394 13.98 -4.03 27.15
CA GLY A 394 14.28 -3.52 28.49
C GLY A 394 13.13 -2.82 29.20
N GLU A 395 11.96 -2.67 28.57
CA GLU A 395 10.83 -1.92 29.10
C GLU A 395 9.60 -2.80 29.36
N GLY A 396 8.67 -2.31 30.12
CA GLY A 396 7.37 -2.96 30.36
C GLY A 396 7.44 -4.07 31.42
N ASN A 397 6.72 -5.18 31.17
CA ASN A 397 6.68 -6.32 32.08
C ASN A 397 7.89 -7.28 31.91
N ALA A 398 7.93 -8.37 32.64
CA ALA A 398 9.03 -9.37 32.55
C ALA A 398 9.22 -9.98 31.16
N ARG A 399 8.26 -9.80 30.23
CA ARG A 399 8.33 -10.21 28.82
C ARG A 399 8.62 -9.03 27.89
N ASN A 400 8.94 -7.86 28.41
CA ASN A 400 9.11 -6.60 27.68
C ASN A 400 7.86 -6.17 26.88
N ILE A 401 6.67 -6.57 27.33
CA ILE A 401 5.41 -6.09 26.79
C ILE A 401 5.01 -4.82 27.53
N VAL A 402 4.87 -3.73 26.79
CA VAL A 402 4.64 -2.39 27.34
C VAL A 402 3.18 -1.98 27.36
N ASN A 403 2.33 -2.66 26.61
CA ASN A 403 0.89 -2.38 26.58
C ASN A 403 0.09 -3.40 27.43
N LYS A 404 -1.16 -3.10 27.69
CA LYS A 404 -2.10 -3.99 28.40
C LYS A 404 -2.82 -4.88 27.40
N VAL A 405 -2.33 -6.10 27.22
CA VAL A 405 -2.95 -7.07 26.32
C VAL A 405 -4.29 -7.56 26.84
N CYS A 406 -5.22 -7.84 25.95
CA CYS A 406 -6.59 -8.28 26.31
C CYS A 406 -7.00 -9.56 25.56
N GLU A 407 -6.08 -10.53 25.43
CA GLU A 407 -6.30 -11.75 24.65
C GLU A 407 -7.58 -12.47 25.04
N ASN A 408 -7.76 -12.67 26.32
CA ASN A 408 -8.99 -13.21 26.81
C ASN A 408 -9.84 -12.06 27.37
N ARG A 409 -11.02 -11.83 26.84
CA ARG A 409 -11.96 -10.76 27.30
C ARG A 409 -12.18 -10.76 28.82
N TRP A 410 -11.79 -11.84 29.50
CA TRP A 410 -12.04 -12.10 30.91
C TRP A 410 -10.78 -12.34 31.75
N ASP A 411 -9.62 -12.44 31.10
CA ASP A 411 -8.33 -12.73 31.74
C ASP A 411 -7.43 -11.50 31.62
N TRP A 412 -7.47 -10.68 32.66
CA TRP A 412 -6.89 -9.35 32.69
C TRP A 412 -5.51 -9.33 33.36
N ASP A 413 -4.78 -10.41 33.32
CA ASP A 413 -3.45 -10.45 33.92
C ASP A 413 -2.39 -9.66 33.12
N GLY A 414 -2.73 -9.27 31.90
CA GLY A 414 -1.84 -8.48 31.04
C GLY A 414 -0.60 -9.22 30.52
N THR A 415 -0.47 -10.51 30.87
CA THR A 415 0.73 -11.30 30.51
C THR A 415 0.45 -12.30 29.39
N LYS A 416 -0.80 -12.59 29.10
CA LYS A 416 -1.22 -13.60 28.15
C LYS A 416 -1.33 -13.04 26.74
N LEU A 417 -0.34 -13.33 25.92
CA LEU A 417 -0.30 -12.91 24.55
C LEU A 417 -1.14 -13.83 23.65
N ARG A 418 -1.84 -13.24 22.67
CA ARG A 418 -2.38 -14.01 21.56
C ARG A 418 -1.24 -14.42 20.65
N PRO A 419 -1.16 -15.71 20.29
CA PRO A 419 -0.29 -16.13 19.20
C PRO A 419 -0.67 -15.38 17.92
N THR A 420 0.30 -14.71 17.29
CA THR A 420 0.11 -14.00 16.02
C THR A 420 1.00 -14.60 14.94
N GLY A 421 0.54 -14.64 13.70
CA GLY A 421 1.29 -15.19 12.57
C GLY A 421 2.44 -14.29 12.11
N ASN A 422 2.54 -13.06 12.60
CA ASN A 422 3.51 -12.09 12.14
C ASN A 422 3.92 -11.11 13.24
N ALA A 423 4.96 -10.34 12.93
CA ALA A 423 5.39 -9.18 13.71
C ALA A 423 6.04 -8.16 12.79
N VAL A 424 5.87 -6.88 13.10
CA VAL A 424 6.66 -5.79 12.51
C VAL A 424 7.58 -5.26 13.59
N TYR A 425 8.87 -5.25 13.32
CA TYR A 425 9.89 -4.99 14.32
C TYR A 425 10.95 -4.00 13.85
N ILE A 426 11.58 -3.34 14.79
CA ILE A 426 12.77 -2.52 14.59
C ILE A 426 13.97 -3.27 15.13
N LYS A 427 15.00 -3.37 14.31
CA LYS A 427 16.31 -3.87 14.67
C LYS A 427 17.31 -2.74 14.70
N SER A 428 18.24 -2.78 15.65
CA SER A 428 19.30 -1.78 15.79
C SER A 428 20.62 -2.46 16.19
N ASP A 429 21.71 -2.08 15.54
CA ASP A 429 23.05 -2.50 15.91
C ASP A 429 23.61 -1.64 17.08
N LEU A 430 22.88 -0.61 17.51
CA LEU A 430 23.19 0.18 18.70
C LEU A 430 22.65 -0.41 20.00
N LYS A 431 21.99 -1.57 19.91
CA LYS A 431 21.54 -2.34 21.08
C LYS A 431 22.75 -2.81 21.90
N LYS A 432 22.76 -2.48 23.19
CA LYS A 432 23.82 -2.87 24.13
C LYS A 432 23.45 -4.11 24.91
#